data_c991ea9f5ed92fb5b1977e69dc87fe99
#
_entry.id   c991ea9f5ed92fb5b1977e69dc87fe99
#
_cell.length_a   1.000
_cell.length_b   1.000
_cell.length_c   1.000
_cell.angle_alpha   90.00
_cell.angle_beta   90.00
_cell.angle_gamma   90.00
#
_symmetry.space_group_name_H-M   'P 1'
#
loop_
_entity.id
_entity.type
_entity.pdbx_description
1 polymer ?
#
loop_
_entity_poly.entity_id
_entity_poly.type
_entity_poly.pdbx_seq_one_letter_code
_entity_poly.pdbx_strand_id
1 'polypeptide(L)'
;MKNCIACGMPMQEPSEFALSDTSKDYCVHCARPDGTMQSLEEKLKSMTDFIVRTQGLDAQAARSTARSLMARLPAWQEQLREG
;
A
#
# COMPACT_ATOMS: atom_id res chain seq x y z
N MET A 1 -6.68 -6.60 16.24
CA MET A 1 -5.63 -6.08 15.37
C MET A 1 -6.07 -6.14 13.92
N LYS A 2 -5.90 -5.05 13.19
CA LYS A 2 -6.24 -4.98 11.77
C LYS A 2 -4.98 -4.94 10.91
N ASN A 3 -5.12 -5.43 9.69
CA ASN A 3 -4.05 -5.28 8.71
C ASN A 3 -4.49 -4.28 7.66
N CYS A 4 -3.57 -3.43 7.22
CA CYS A 4 -3.86 -2.46 6.18
C CYS A 4 -4.24 -3.19 4.88
N ILE A 5 -5.37 -2.83 4.29
CA ILE A 5 -5.81 -3.49 3.05
C ILE A 5 -4.98 -3.07 1.85
N ALA A 6 -4.21 -1.99 1.98
CA ALA A 6 -3.42 -1.45 0.87
C ALA A 6 -1.95 -1.84 0.92
N CYS A 7 -1.40 -2.25 2.08
CA CYS A 7 0.01 -2.64 2.15
C CYS A 7 0.27 -3.84 3.07
N GLY A 8 -0.74 -4.29 3.80
CA GLY A 8 -0.59 -5.46 4.66
C GLY A 8 0.04 -5.21 6.00
N MET A 9 0.37 -3.96 6.33
CA MET A 9 0.98 -3.65 7.61
C MET A 9 -0.01 -3.86 8.75
N PRO A 10 0.42 -4.52 9.84
CA PRO A 10 -0.47 -4.66 10.99
C PRO A 10 -0.65 -3.31 11.68
N MET A 11 -1.89 -2.97 12.01
CA MET A 11 -2.22 -1.70 12.65
C MET A 11 -2.78 -1.99 14.03
N GLN A 12 -2.08 -1.54 15.07
CA GLN A 12 -2.49 -1.78 16.45
C GLN A 12 -2.88 -0.50 17.16
N GLU A 13 -2.10 0.55 16.98
CA GLU A 13 -2.32 1.80 17.68
C GLU A 13 -3.00 2.82 16.77
N PRO A 14 -3.79 3.74 17.35
CA PRO A 14 -4.49 4.72 16.52
C PRO A 14 -3.59 5.49 15.56
N SER A 15 -2.35 5.79 15.98
CA SER A 15 -1.41 6.53 15.14
C SER A 15 -1.03 5.78 13.87
N GLU A 16 -1.28 4.49 13.80
CA GLU A 16 -0.97 3.69 12.62
C GLU A 16 -2.09 3.69 11.60
N PHE A 17 -3.26 4.15 12.00
CA PHE A 17 -4.43 4.23 11.11
C PHE A 17 -4.46 5.60 10.41
N ALA A 18 -5.08 5.64 9.25
CA ALA A 18 -5.26 6.89 8.54
C ALA A 18 -6.02 7.88 9.43
N LEU A 19 -5.51 9.09 9.54
CA LEU A 19 -6.08 10.15 10.38
C LEU A 19 -6.25 9.74 11.85
N SER A 20 -5.48 8.78 12.31
CA SER A 20 -5.60 8.22 13.66
C SER A 20 -7.00 7.68 13.94
N ASP A 21 -7.69 7.27 12.89
CA ASP A 21 -9.08 6.79 12.98
C ASP A 21 -9.08 5.26 12.89
N THR A 22 -9.33 4.61 14.01
CA THR A 22 -9.29 3.16 14.08
C THR A 22 -10.39 2.47 13.28
N SER A 23 -11.36 3.23 12.77
CA SER A 23 -12.39 2.66 11.91
C SER A 23 -11.92 2.51 10.47
N LYS A 24 -10.78 3.12 10.11
CA LYS A 24 -10.23 3.00 8.77
C LYS A 24 -9.60 1.63 8.56
N ASP A 25 -9.61 1.16 7.32
CA ASP A 25 -9.03 -0.13 6.96
C ASP A 25 -7.63 -0.02 6.37
N TYR A 26 -7.09 1.19 6.28
CA TYR A 26 -5.77 1.42 5.72
C TYR A 26 -4.94 2.28 6.64
N CYS A 27 -3.62 2.15 6.50
CA CYS A 27 -2.71 2.79 7.45
C CYS A 27 -2.39 4.22 7.04
N VAL A 28 -1.73 4.92 7.96
CA VAL A 28 -1.36 6.32 7.74
C VAL A 28 -0.46 6.49 6.52
N HIS A 29 0.35 5.49 6.20
CA HIS A 29 1.26 5.56 5.05
C HIS A 29 0.54 5.35 3.72
N CYS A 30 -0.64 4.78 3.73
CA CYS A 30 -1.42 4.56 2.53
C CYS A 30 -2.49 5.63 2.32
N ALA A 31 -2.53 6.61 3.21
CA ALA A 31 -3.53 7.68 3.16
C ALA A 31 -2.89 8.97 2.64
N ARG A 32 -3.69 9.74 1.93
CA ARG A 32 -3.31 11.11 1.56
C ARG A 32 -3.51 12.02 2.76
N PRO A 33 -2.96 13.24 2.72
CA PRO A 33 -3.14 14.18 3.84
C PRO A 33 -4.61 14.45 4.19
N ASP A 34 -5.52 14.33 3.22
CA ASP A 34 -6.94 14.55 3.48
C ASP A 34 -7.64 13.30 4.04
N GLY A 35 -6.91 12.23 4.24
CA GLY A 35 -7.46 11.00 4.83
C GLY A 35 -8.00 9.99 3.84
N THR A 36 -8.01 10.30 2.54
CA THR A 36 -8.46 9.33 1.55
C THR A 36 -7.31 8.37 1.20
N MET A 37 -7.66 7.16 0.79
CA MET A 37 -6.65 6.18 0.42
C MET A 37 -6.03 6.53 -0.92
N GLN A 38 -4.72 6.29 -1.05
CA GLN A 38 -4.02 6.52 -2.30
C GLN A 38 -4.63 5.68 -3.43
N SER A 39 -4.50 6.17 -4.66
CA SER A 39 -4.95 5.40 -5.81
C SER A 39 -3.95 4.26 -6.08
N LEU A 40 -4.36 3.31 -6.94
CA LEU A 40 -3.48 2.21 -7.30
C LEU A 40 -2.17 2.72 -7.89
N GLU A 41 -2.23 3.72 -8.76
CA GLU A 41 -1.03 4.28 -9.37
C GLU A 41 -0.12 4.94 -8.35
N GLU A 42 -0.70 5.69 -7.42
CA GLU A 42 0.10 6.34 -6.36
C GLU A 42 0.77 5.29 -5.48
N LYS A 43 0.03 4.26 -5.10
CA LYS A 43 0.59 3.23 -4.24
C LYS A 43 1.64 2.40 -4.97
N LEU A 44 1.40 2.10 -6.23
CA LEU A 44 2.35 1.35 -7.04
C LEU A 44 3.66 2.12 -7.16
N LYS A 45 3.58 3.42 -7.38
CA LYS A 45 4.78 4.24 -7.49
C LYS A 45 5.56 4.27 -6.17
N SER A 46 4.87 4.51 -5.06
CA SER A 46 5.57 4.60 -3.78
C SER A 46 6.15 3.26 -3.37
N MET A 47 5.46 2.16 -3.64
CA MET A 47 5.97 0.84 -3.32
C MET A 47 7.16 0.49 -4.21
N THR A 48 7.10 0.87 -5.49
CA THR A 48 8.22 0.69 -6.41
C THR A 48 9.46 1.43 -5.90
N ASP A 49 9.29 2.69 -5.52
CA ASP A 49 10.40 3.49 -5.00
C ASP A 49 10.99 2.87 -3.74
N PHE A 50 10.13 2.36 -2.87
CA PHE A 50 10.58 1.71 -1.65
C PHE A 50 11.44 0.48 -1.96
N ILE A 51 10.99 -0.34 -2.92
CA ILE A 51 11.73 -1.55 -3.29
C ILE A 51 13.07 -1.20 -3.94
N VAL A 52 13.08 -0.17 -4.79
CA VAL A 52 14.34 0.29 -5.40
C VAL A 52 15.34 0.68 -4.32
N ARG A 53 14.88 1.43 -3.32
CA ARG A 53 15.79 1.91 -2.27
C ARG A 53 16.25 0.82 -1.31
N THR A 54 15.37 -0.13 -1.01
CA THR A 54 15.70 -1.12 0.01
C THR A 54 16.33 -2.38 -0.55
N GLN A 55 16.01 -2.76 -1.79
CA GLN A 55 16.50 -4.00 -2.37
C GLN A 55 17.45 -3.79 -3.53
N GLY A 56 17.61 -2.57 -3.98
CA GLY A 56 18.56 -2.28 -5.05
C GLY A 56 18.16 -2.78 -6.42
N LEU A 57 16.88 -3.09 -6.61
CA LEU A 57 16.39 -3.54 -7.91
C LEU A 57 16.25 -2.34 -8.84
N ASP A 58 16.34 -2.59 -10.16
CA ASP A 58 16.06 -1.52 -11.10
C ASP A 58 14.57 -1.20 -11.08
N ALA A 59 14.20 -0.04 -11.62
CA ALA A 59 12.83 0.45 -11.52
C ALA A 59 11.81 -0.50 -12.14
N GLN A 60 12.16 -1.14 -13.25
CA GLN A 60 11.24 -2.04 -13.93
C GLN A 60 11.01 -3.30 -13.13
N ALA A 61 12.06 -3.89 -12.60
CA ALA A 61 11.94 -5.09 -11.77
C ALA A 61 11.20 -4.76 -10.47
N ALA A 62 11.49 -3.60 -9.90
CA ALA A 62 10.82 -3.17 -8.67
C ALA A 62 9.33 -2.96 -8.90
N ARG A 63 8.95 -2.38 -10.04
CA ARG A 63 7.54 -2.16 -10.35
C ARG A 63 6.81 -3.50 -10.51
N SER A 64 7.43 -4.46 -11.17
CA SER A 64 6.85 -5.78 -11.33
C SER A 64 6.64 -6.46 -9.98
N THR A 65 7.63 -6.37 -9.10
CA THR A 65 7.54 -6.93 -7.76
C THR A 65 6.43 -6.23 -6.97
N ALA A 66 6.36 -4.90 -7.07
CA ALA A 66 5.33 -4.14 -6.37
C ALA A 66 3.93 -4.56 -6.82
N ARG A 67 3.72 -4.74 -8.11
CA ARG A 67 2.42 -5.19 -8.62
C ARG A 67 2.06 -6.56 -8.09
N SER A 68 3.01 -7.47 -8.03
CA SER A 68 2.76 -8.81 -7.52
C SER A 68 2.36 -8.78 -6.05
N LEU A 69 3.02 -7.92 -5.27
CA LEU A 69 2.67 -7.79 -3.86
C LEU A 69 1.28 -7.17 -3.70
N MET A 70 0.99 -6.13 -4.48
CA MET A 70 -0.30 -5.45 -4.40
C MET A 70 -1.44 -6.36 -4.80
N ALA A 71 -1.21 -7.25 -5.75
CA ALA A 71 -2.25 -8.16 -6.23
C ALA A 71 -2.75 -9.10 -5.14
N ARG A 72 -2.00 -9.24 -4.05
CA ARG A 72 -2.40 -10.08 -2.92
C ARG A 72 -3.17 -9.32 -1.86
N LEU A 73 -3.27 -7.99 -2.00
CA LEU A 73 -3.88 -7.16 -0.97
C LEU A 73 -5.32 -6.84 -1.34
N PRO A 74 -6.24 -6.87 -0.36
CA PRO A 74 -7.66 -6.69 -0.65
C PRO A 74 -8.00 -5.42 -1.43
N ALA A 75 -7.31 -4.32 -1.15
CA ALA A 75 -7.61 -3.05 -1.80
C ALA A 75 -7.35 -3.08 -3.30
N TRP A 76 -6.42 -3.93 -3.76
CA TRP A 76 -5.97 -3.91 -5.15
C TRP A 76 -6.30 -5.15 -5.94
N GLN A 77 -6.80 -6.20 -5.29
CA GLN A 77 -7.04 -7.47 -5.95
C GLN A 77 -7.91 -7.35 -7.20
N GLU A 78 -9.01 -6.61 -7.10
CA GLU A 78 -9.90 -6.48 -8.23
C GLU A 78 -9.28 -5.71 -9.38
N GLN A 79 -8.55 -4.65 -9.06
CA GLN A 79 -7.95 -3.82 -10.08
C GLN A 79 -6.81 -4.53 -10.82
N LEU A 80 -6.11 -5.43 -10.15
CA LEU A 80 -4.97 -6.12 -10.74
C LEU A 80 -5.29 -7.52 -11.24
N ARG A 81 -6.47 -8.00 -10.94
CA ARG A 81 -6.87 -9.35 -11.31
C ARG A 81 -6.98 -9.54 -12.81
N GLU A 82 -7.35 -8.51 -13.47
CA GLU A 82 -7.53 -8.53 -14.91
C GLU A 82 -6.27 -8.87 -15.66
N GLY A 83 -5.18 -8.60 -15.09
CA GLY A 83 -3.88 -8.93 -15.63
C GLY A 83 -3.64 -8.47 -17.01
#